data_2eee2589969d919910ee5214921c52d7
#
_entry.id   2eee2589969d919910ee5214921c52d7
#
_cell.length_a   1.000
_cell.length_b   1.000
_cell.length_c   1.000
_cell.angle_alpha   90.00
_cell.angle_beta   90.00
_cell.angle_gamma   90.00
#
_symmetry.space_group_name_H-M   'P 1'
#
loop_
_entity.id
_entity.type
_entity.pdbx_description
1 polymer ?
#
loop_
_entity_poly.entity_id
_entity_poly.type
_entity_poly.pdbx_seq_one_letter_code
_entity_poly.pdbx_strand_id
1 'polypeptide(L)'
;MRLLLRHVLPNIAGPLIVLATLGVGVAIVSESGLSFLGLGVQPPAPSWGWTLAYGLRYLRSDPWMSTAAGLTIMIAVAGFNLLGDGLRDLLDPRTLTAPTGRWRLPGLQRPAF
;
A
#
# COMPACT_ATOMS: atom_id res chain seq x y z
N MET A 1 9.39 28.30 15.44
CA MET A 1 8.15 27.90 14.75
C MET A 1 8.17 28.09 13.23
N ARG A 2 8.65 29.19 12.66
CA ARG A 2 8.74 29.41 11.21
C ARG A 2 9.62 28.40 10.46
N LEU A 3 10.72 27.95 11.03
CA LEU A 3 11.63 26.94 10.45
C LEU A 3 10.97 25.57 10.33
N LEU A 4 10.23 25.15 11.34
CA LEU A 4 9.49 23.87 11.36
C LEU A 4 8.41 23.82 10.26
N LEU A 5 7.63 24.87 10.13
CA LEU A 5 6.51 24.92 9.18
C LEU A 5 6.97 25.13 7.72
N ARG A 6 8.09 25.80 7.51
CA ARG A 6 8.52 26.21 6.16
C ARG A 6 9.60 25.32 5.55
N HIS A 7 10.35 24.58 6.38
CA HIS A 7 11.44 23.71 5.91
C HIS A 7 11.28 22.25 6.32
N VAL A 8 10.87 21.96 7.54
CA VAL A 8 10.77 20.58 8.03
C VAL A 8 9.48 19.92 7.56
N LEU A 9 8.34 20.60 7.71
CA LEU A 9 7.04 20.03 7.37
C LEU A 9 6.92 19.65 5.89
N PRO A 10 7.32 20.47 4.91
CA PRO A 10 7.28 20.05 3.51
C PRO A 10 8.21 18.88 3.19
N ASN A 11 9.34 18.78 3.89
CA ASN A 11 10.34 17.73 3.65
C ASN A 11 9.93 16.37 4.22
N ILE A 12 9.13 16.34 5.29
CA ILE A 12 8.60 15.11 5.90
C ILE A 12 7.20 14.74 5.37
N ALA A 13 6.51 15.65 4.69
CA ALA A 13 5.17 15.43 4.18
C ALA A 13 5.12 14.24 3.19
N GLY A 14 6.11 14.11 2.31
CA GLY A 14 6.22 13.01 1.38
C GLY A 14 6.25 11.64 2.06
N PRO A 15 7.25 11.35 2.90
CA PRO A 15 7.31 10.12 3.68
C PRO A 15 6.06 9.87 4.54
N LEU A 16 5.46 10.93 5.10
CA LEU A 16 4.27 10.79 5.93
C LEU A 16 3.04 10.35 5.13
N ILE A 17 2.86 10.90 3.94
CA ILE A 17 1.76 10.51 3.03
C ILE A 17 1.92 9.05 2.62
N VAL A 18 3.14 8.62 2.28
CA VAL A 18 3.43 7.22 1.92
C VAL A 18 3.11 6.28 3.08
N LEU A 19 3.56 6.61 4.30
CA LEU A 19 3.24 5.80 5.48
C LEU A 19 1.74 5.76 5.77
N ALA A 20 1.02 6.87 5.56
CA ALA A 20 -0.43 6.92 5.76
C ALA A 20 -1.16 6.01 4.75
N THR A 21 -0.80 6.03 3.47
CA THR A 21 -1.43 5.18 2.45
C THR A 21 -1.18 3.69 2.68
N LEU A 22 0.04 3.30 3.03
CA LEU A 22 0.35 1.92 3.41
C LEU A 22 -0.39 1.52 4.70
N GLY A 23 -0.49 2.43 5.66
CA GLY A 23 -1.23 2.23 6.90
C GLY A 23 -2.72 1.95 6.68
N VAL A 24 -3.35 2.57 5.68
CA VAL A 24 -4.75 2.30 5.32
C VAL A 24 -4.93 0.86 4.87
N GLY A 25 -4.04 0.31 4.04
CA GLY A 25 -4.09 -1.09 3.61
C GLY A 25 -4.04 -2.06 4.81
N VAL A 26 -3.12 -1.81 5.74
CA VAL A 26 -3.01 -2.59 6.99
C VAL A 26 -4.26 -2.46 7.86
N ALA A 27 -4.82 -1.25 7.97
CA ALA A 27 -6.03 -1.01 8.75
C ALA A 27 -7.24 -1.76 8.18
N ILE A 28 -7.41 -1.80 6.85
CA ILE A 28 -8.47 -2.55 6.17
C ILE A 28 -8.37 -4.04 6.50
N VAL A 29 -7.17 -4.62 6.39
CA VAL A 29 -6.95 -6.04 6.70
C VAL A 29 -7.23 -6.34 8.17
N SER A 30 -6.76 -5.47 9.07
CA SER A 30 -6.95 -5.65 10.51
C SER A 30 -8.42 -5.55 10.91
N GLU A 31 -9.14 -4.54 10.40
CA GLU A 31 -10.57 -4.39 10.65
C GLU A 31 -11.35 -5.61 10.11
N SER A 32 -11.11 -5.97 8.84
CA SER A 32 -11.78 -7.10 8.21
C SER A 32 -11.50 -8.42 8.94
N GLY A 33 -10.28 -8.63 9.41
CA GLY A 33 -9.90 -9.80 10.20
C GLY A 33 -10.60 -9.84 11.57
N LEU A 34 -10.63 -8.71 12.29
CA LEU A 34 -11.33 -8.62 13.57
C LEU A 34 -12.84 -8.80 13.40
N SER A 35 -13.43 -8.19 12.39
CA SER A 35 -14.86 -8.32 12.09
C SER A 35 -15.22 -9.74 11.65
N PHE A 36 -14.33 -10.42 10.90
CA PHE A 36 -14.46 -11.85 10.55
C PHE A 36 -14.50 -12.75 11.79
N LEU A 37 -13.66 -12.47 12.78
CA LEU A 37 -13.62 -13.19 14.05
C LEU A 37 -14.76 -12.82 15.02
N GLY A 38 -15.60 -11.85 14.65
CA GLY A 38 -16.67 -11.35 15.50
C GLY A 38 -16.23 -10.39 16.59
N LEU A 39 -14.99 -9.91 16.54
CA LEU A 39 -14.39 -8.98 17.51
C LEU A 39 -14.41 -7.52 17.04
N GLY A 40 -14.75 -7.28 15.76
CA GLY A 40 -14.84 -5.96 15.16
C GLY A 40 -16.26 -5.44 15.05
N VAL A 41 -16.57 -4.84 13.88
CA VAL A 41 -17.88 -4.24 13.59
C VAL A 41 -18.96 -5.33 13.53
N GLN A 42 -20.00 -5.15 14.32
CA GLN A 42 -21.13 -6.08 14.41
C GLN A 42 -22.36 -5.53 13.68
N PRO A 43 -23.26 -6.41 13.17
CA PRO A 43 -24.54 -5.96 12.63
C PRO A 43 -25.33 -5.10 13.65
N PRO A 44 -26.05 -4.09 13.17
CA PRO A 44 -26.45 -3.79 11.79
C PRO A 44 -25.42 -2.99 10.98
N ALA A 45 -24.26 -2.61 11.54
CA ALA A 45 -23.26 -1.87 10.81
C ALA A 45 -22.61 -2.76 9.72
N PRO A 46 -22.43 -2.25 8.49
CA PRO A 46 -21.84 -3.02 7.40
C PRO A 46 -20.33 -3.19 7.59
N SER A 47 -19.82 -4.41 7.37
CA SER A 47 -18.38 -4.72 7.32
C SER A 47 -18.11 -5.82 6.29
N TRP A 48 -17.03 -5.68 5.56
CA TRP A 48 -16.61 -6.71 4.60
C TRP A 48 -16.18 -7.99 5.31
N GLY A 49 -15.50 -7.87 6.47
CA GLY A 49 -15.10 -9.01 7.28
C GLY A 49 -16.29 -9.81 7.81
N TRP A 50 -17.32 -9.13 8.28
CA TRP A 50 -18.56 -9.78 8.70
C TRP A 50 -19.27 -10.46 7.53
N THR A 51 -19.37 -9.77 6.37
CA THR A 51 -19.97 -10.33 5.16
C THR A 51 -19.25 -11.61 4.72
N LEU A 52 -17.91 -11.61 4.79
CA LEU A 52 -17.07 -12.77 4.50
C LEU A 52 -17.39 -13.94 5.46
N ALA A 53 -17.42 -13.68 6.77
CA ALA A 53 -17.72 -14.69 7.79
C ALA A 53 -19.12 -15.27 7.65
N TYR A 54 -20.11 -14.42 7.39
CA TYR A 54 -21.49 -14.84 7.18
C TYR A 54 -21.64 -15.68 5.90
N GLY A 55 -21.00 -15.25 4.81
CA GLY A 55 -21.04 -15.97 3.54
C GLY A 55 -20.41 -17.37 3.59
N LEU A 56 -19.47 -17.64 4.52
CA LEU A 56 -18.91 -18.98 4.71
C LEU A 56 -19.96 -20.03 5.09
N ARG A 57 -21.01 -19.63 5.79
CA ARG A 57 -22.12 -20.52 6.16
C ARG A 57 -22.90 -21.03 4.95
N TYR A 58 -22.89 -20.26 3.88
CA TYR A 58 -23.61 -20.54 2.62
C TYR A 58 -22.68 -20.96 1.48
N LEU A 59 -21.42 -21.29 1.78
CA LEU A 59 -20.40 -21.56 0.75
C LEU A 59 -20.78 -22.69 -0.21
N ARG A 60 -21.58 -23.66 0.25
CA ARG A 60 -22.04 -24.79 -0.57
C ARG A 60 -23.24 -24.45 -1.46
N SER A 61 -24.08 -23.51 -1.05
CA SER A 61 -25.30 -23.14 -1.77
C SER A 61 -25.12 -21.85 -2.58
N ASP A 62 -24.37 -20.89 -2.03
CA ASP A 62 -24.09 -19.60 -2.65
C ASP A 62 -22.68 -19.11 -2.29
N PRO A 63 -21.64 -19.52 -3.06
CA PRO A 63 -20.27 -19.13 -2.79
C PRO A 63 -20.00 -17.66 -3.15
N TRP A 64 -20.91 -17.01 -3.88
CA TRP A 64 -20.69 -15.66 -4.41
C TRP A 64 -20.53 -14.60 -3.33
N MET A 65 -21.27 -14.70 -2.25
CA MET A 65 -21.24 -13.73 -1.15
C MET A 65 -19.86 -13.62 -0.48
N SER A 66 -19.25 -14.76 -0.12
CA SER A 66 -17.90 -14.79 0.45
C SER A 66 -16.85 -14.36 -0.57
N THR A 67 -16.96 -14.84 -1.81
CA THR A 67 -16.00 -14.54 -2.87
C THR A 67 -16.00 -13.05 -3.19
N ALA A 68 -17.16 -12.42 -3.30
CA ALA A 68 -17.28 -11.00 -3.57
C ALA A 68 -16.69 -10.15 -2.44
N ALA A 69 -16.98 -10.49 -1.17
CA ALA A 69 -16.43 -9.80 -0.01
C ALA A 69 -14.90 -9.91 0.04
N GLY A 70 -14.36 -11.11 -0.12
CA GLY A 70 -12.92 -11.35 -0.14
C GLY A 70 -12.21 -10.62 -1.29
N LEU A 71 -12.81 -10.63 -2.48
CA LEU A 71 -12.28 -9.93 -3.66
C LEU A 71 -12.27 -8.41 -3.44
N THR A 72 -13.31 -7.88 -2.82
CA THR A 72 -13.39 -6.45 -2.50
C THR A 72 -12.29 -6.03 -1.55
N ILE A 73 -12.04 -6.78 -0.47
CA ILE A 73 -10.94 -6.53 0.47
C ILE A 73 -9.60 -6.58 -0.28
N MET A 74 -9.38 -7.59 -1.12
CA MET A 74 -8.15 -7.75 -1.87
C MET A 74 -7.89 -6.56 -2.82
N ILE A 75 -8.90 -6.14 -3.58
CA ILE A 75 -8.79 -5.00 -4.50
C ILE A 75 -8.54 -3.69 -3.73
N ALA A 76 -9.24 -3.47 -2.62
CA ALA A 76 -9.05 -2.29 -1.81
C ALA A 76 -7.62 -2.20 -1.27
N VAL A 77 -7.11 -3.29 -0.67
CA VAL A 77 -5.75 -3.35 -0.13
C VAL A 77 -4.70 -3.18 -1.22
N ALA A 78 -4.86 -3.88 -2.35
CA ALA A 78 -3.96 -3.74 -3.49
C ALA A 78 -3.95 -2.30 -4.04
N GLY A 79 -5.12 -1.67 -4.16
CA GLY A 79 -5.24 -0.29 -4.61
C GLY A 79 -4.49 0.70 -3.70
N PHE A 80 -4.67 0.60 -2.38
CA PHE A 80 -3.95 1.46 -1.44
C PHE A 80 -2.45 1.20 -1.41
N ASN A 81 -2.01 -0.04 -1.54
CA ASN A 81 -0.59 -0.36 -1.64
C ASN A 81 0.04 0.22 -2.91
N LEU A 82 -0.61 0.05 -4.07
CA LEU A 82 -0.14 0.64 -5.33
C LEU A 82 -0.11 2.17 -5.29
N LEU A 83 -1.10 2.80 -4.65
CA LEU A 83 -1.10 4.24 -4.42
C LEU A 83 0.07 4.67 -3.53
N GLY A 84 0.34 3.92 -2.46
CA GLY A 84 1.46 4.18 -1.57
C GLY A 84 2.81 4.09 -2.28
N ASP A 85 3.00 3.05 -3.08
CA ASP A 85 4.22 2.85 -3.85
C ASP A 85 4.38 3.93 -4.94
N GLY A 86 3.33 4.25 -5.68
CA GLY A 86 3.35 5.32 -6.68
C GLY A 86 3.66 6.70 -6.09
N LEU A 87 3.08 7.01 -4.92
CA LEU A 87 3.39 8.25 -4.19
C LEU A 87 4.82 8.28 -3.68
N ARG A 88 5.34 7.14 -3.23
CA ARG A 88 6.73 7.00 -2.82
C ARG A 88 7.68 7.32 -3.96
N ASP A 89 7.45 6.75 -5.13
CA ASP A 89 8.29 6.95 -6.31
C ASP A 89 8.26 8.41 -6.79
N LEU A 90 7.10 9.07 -6.72
CA LEU A 90 6.94 10.47 -7.10
C LEU A 90 7.57 11.45 -6.09
N LEU A 91 7.60 11.08 -4.80
CA LEU A 91 8.06 11.95 -3.72
C LEU A 91 9.51 11.66 -3.30
N ASP A 92 10.15 10.60 -3.85
CA ASP A 92 11.57 10.30 -3.58
C ASP A 92 12.47 11.12 -4.50
N PRO A 93 13.19 12.15 -3.98
CA PRO A 93 14.09 12.97 -4.79
C PRO A 93 15.33 12.19 -5.30
N ARG A 94 15.56 10.96 -4.85
CA ARG A 94 16.71 10.15 -5.24
C ARG A 94 16.55 9.52 -6.62
N THR A 95 15.36 9.41 -7.16
CA THR A 95 15.12 8.87 -8.51
C THR A 95 15.59 9.81 -9.63
N LEU A 96 15.79 11.10 -9.33
CA LEU A 96 16.27 12.10 -10.28
C LEU A 96 17.80 12.12 -10.43
N THR A 97 18.54 11.41 -9.58
CA THR A 97 19.99 11.28 -9.63
C THR A 97 20.43 9.85 -9.88
N ALA A 98 19.81 9.17 -10.86
CA ALA A 98 20.44 8.00 -11.45
C ALA A 98 21.67 8.50 -12.20
N PRO A 99 22.92 8.21 -11.77
CA PRO A 99 24.06 8.47 -12.60
C PRO A 99 23.87 7.59 -13.82
N THR A 100 23.80 8.20 -14.99
CA THR A 100 23.98 7.48 -16.25
C THR A 100 25.35 6.79 -16.14
N GLY A 101 25.32 5.57 -15.63
CA GLY A 101 26.49 4.72 -15.48
C GLY A 101 27.06 4.52 -16.86
N ARG A 102 28.04 5.33 -17.20
CA ARG A 102 28.99 5.00 -18.24
C ARG A 102 29.58 3.65 -17.83
N TRP A 103 29.12 2.59 -18.45
CA TRP A 103 29.75 1.31 -18.42
C TRP A 103 31.16 1.51 -19.03
N ARG A 104 32.15 1.85 -18.19
CA ARG A 104 33.55 1.75 -18.58
C ARG A 104 33.83 0.28 -18.66
N LEU A 105 33.90 -0.25 -19.87
CA LEU A 105 34.40 -1.56 -20.13
C LEU A 105 35.87 -1.58 -19.63
N PRO A 106 36.23 -2.40 -18.63
CA PRO A 106 37.62 -2.54 -18.22
C PRO A 106 38.34 -3.33 -19.33
N GLY A 107 39.24 -2.70 -20.03
CA GLY A 107 40.11 -3.44 -20.96
C GLY A 107 40.57 -2.75 -22.24
N LEU A 108 40.17 -1.54 -22.55
CA LEU A 108 40.71 -0.82 -23.71
C LEU A 108 41.73 0.25 -23.26
N GLN A 109 42.85 -0.19 -22.70
CA GLN A 109 44.07 0.60 -22.69
C GLN A 109 44.62 0.57 -24.13
N ARG A 110 44.56 1.72 -24.82
CA ARG A 110 45.31 1.89 -26.08
C ARG A 110 46.79 1.82 -25.77
N PRO A 111 47.56 0.95 -26.46
CA PRO A 111 49.02 0.99 -26.35
C PRO A 111 49.48 2.34 -26.91
N ALA A 112 50.32 3.03 -26.13
CA ALA A 112 51.09 4.16 -26.60
C ALA A 112 52.19 3.67 -27.53
N PHE A 113 52.19 4.13 -28.78
CA PHE A 113 53.32 4.19 -29.66
C PHE A 113 53.76 5.64 -29.81
#